data_150e5ee713659d9efdd269aab564a438
#
_entry.id   150e5ee713659d9efdd269aab564a438
#
_cell.length_a   1.000
_cell.length_b   1.000
_cell.length_c   1.000
_cell.angle_alpha   90.00
_cell.angle_beta   90.00
_cell.angle_gamma   90.00
#
_symmetry.space_group_name_H-M   'P 1'
#
loop_
_entity.id
_entity.type
_entity.pdbx_description
1 polymer ?
#
loop_
_entity_poly.entity_id
_entity_poly.type
_entity_poly.pdbx_seq_one_letter_code
_entity_poly.pdbx_strand_id
1 'polypeptide(L)'
;MHDHSALQNILLKLALIAAFGLSAGILHAAQPEGFPTVLFRDTFSRADADPEVEEPGNNWGTNSKSRARGVKQVFLRDNAMFIKMADVADHGVSVTQNVNFDDAIIRMRFKLGEGDDLGVNIADIKEKSVHAGHICMPRIRLGSLEIRDLKTGRMRLDVRDRAKAKRLTPADRKLLKTKEQRFPLALEADVWHDLEIQLVGDTMQVRIDGKLAGEFSSEGIGHPTKRRIRLAVNREAWVDDVEIFGR
;
A
#
# COMPACT_ATOMS: atom_id res chain seq x y z
N MET A 1 -56.08 -48.44 -49.06
CA MET A 1 -56.85 -47.17 -48.93
C MET A 1 -56.22 -46.35 -47.85
N HIS A 2 -55.62 -45.26 -48.29
CA HIS A 2 -55.32 -44.00 -47.58
C HIS A 2 -54.42 -44.10 -46.35
N ASP A 3 -53.30 -43.62 -46.37
CA ASP A 3 -52.69 -42.36 -46.80
C ASP A 3 -52.42 -41.47 -45.58
N HIS A 4 -51.36 -40.85 -45.66
CA HIS A 4 -50.91 -39.53 -45.27
C HIS A 4 -49.70 -39.49 -44.33
N SER A 5 -48.64 -39.32 -45.05
CA SER A 5 -47.42 -38.67 -44.57
C SER A 5 -47.71 -37.34 -43.84
N ALA A 6 -47.07 -37.11 -42.75
CA ALA A 6 -46.83 -35.78 -42.20
C ALA A 6 -45.36 -35.55 -41.99
N LEU A 7 -44.75 -34.85 -42.91
CA LEU A 7 -43.45 -34.26 -42.80
C LEU A 7 -43.46 -33.23 -41.65
N GLN A 8 -42.80 -33.53 -40.56
CA GLN A 8 -42.50 -32.49 -39.57
C GLN A 8 -41.18 -31.85 -39.87
N ASN A 9 -41.24 -30.62 -40.34
CA ASN A 9 -40.14 -29.70 -40.46
C ASN A 9 -39.53 -29.39 -39.10
N ILE A 10 -38.36 -29.93 -38.80
CA ILE A 10 -37.56 -29.50 -37.66
C ILE A 10 -36.76 -28.29 -38.12
N LEU A 11 -37.24 -27.11 -37.79
CA LEU A 11 -36.48 -25.86 -37.85
C LEU A 11 -35.39 -25.84 -36.78
N LEU A 12 -34.20 -26.12 -37.20
CA LEU A 12 -32.99 -25.98 -36.37
C LEU A 12 -32.71 -24.48 -36.19
N LYS A 13 -33.13 -23.88 -35.08
CA LYS A 13 -32.73 -22.54 -34.70
C LYS A 13 -31.32 -22.59 -34.15
N LEU A 14 -30.32 -22.26 -34.99
CA LEU A 14 -28.98 -21.92 -34.51
C LEU A 14 -29.08 -20.61 -33.72
N ALA A 15 -29.00 -20.70 -32.40
CA ALA A 15 -28.74 -19.54 -31.54
C ALA A 15 -27.26 -19.23 -31.62
N LEU A 16 -26.91 -18.19 -32.37
CA LEU A 16 -25.58 -17.60 -32.40
C LEU A 16 -25.39 -16.86 -31.06
N ILE A 17 -24.73 -17.50 -30.10
CA ILE A 17 -24.27 -16.82 -28.87
C ILE A 17 -23.05 -16.02 -29.29
N ALA A 18 -23.25 -14.73 -29.57
CA ALA A 18 -22.17 -13.77 -29.66
C ALA A 18 -21.61 -13.56 -28.24
N ALA A 19 -20.51 -14.25 -27.92
CA ALA A 19 -19.72 -13.95 -26.75
C ALA A 19 -19.09 -12.56 -26.95
N PHE A 20 -19.77 -11.52 -26.46
CA PHE A 20 -19.13 -10.22 -26.24
C PHE A 20 -18.10 -10.43 -25.14
N GLY A 21 -16.86 -10.66 -25.53
CA GLY A 21 -15.72 -10.53 -24.64
C GLY A 21 -15.65 -9.07 -24.20
N LEU A 22 -16.22 -8.76 -23.01
CA LEU A 22 -15.83 -7.54 -22.32
C LEU A 22 -14.34 -7.68 -22.02
N SER A 23 -13.50 -7.12 -22.86
CA SER A 23 -12.17 -6.73 -22.42
C SER A 23 -12.39 -5.68 -21.34
N ALA A 24 -12.24 -6.08 -20.07
CA ALA A 24 -12.11 -5.14 -18.97
C ALA A 24 -10.85 -4.33 -19.29
N GLY A 25 -11.02 -3.24 -20.03
CA GLY A 25 -10.00 -2.23 -20.14
C GLY A 25 -9.70 -1.78 -18.73
N ILE A 26 -8.43 -1.89 -18.32
CA ILE A 26 -7.95 -1.34 -17.07
C ILE A 26 -8.28 0.15 -17.13
N LEU A 27 -9.37 0.57 -16.48
CA LEU A 27 -9.66 1.98 -16.28
C LEU A 27 -8.56 2.50 -15.34
N HIS A 28 -7.49 3.00 -15.93
CA HIS A 28 -6.54 3.81 -15.19
C HIS A 28 -7.32 4.97 -14.60
N ALA A 29 -7.34 5.08 -13.30
CA ALA A 29 -7.95 6.22 -12.63
C ALA A 29 -7.38 7.51 -13.23
N ALA A 30 -8.24 8.50 -13.50
CA ALA A 30 -7.83 9.77 -14.06
C ALA A 30 -6.71 10.37 -13.20
N GLN A 31 -5.75 11.04 -13.85
CA GLN A 31 -4.68 11.75 -13.14
C GLN A 31 -5.29 12.73 -12.15
N PRO A 32 -4.80 12.78 -10.91
CA PRO A 32 -5.33 13.70 -9.93
C PRO A 32 -5.05 15.16 -10.35
N GLU A 33 -6.04 16.02 -10.15
CA GLU A 33 -5.89 17.44 -10.41
C GLU A 33 -4.72 18.02 -9.59
N GLY A 34 -3.86 18.81 -10.26
CA GLY A 34 -2.67 19.41 -9.65
C GLY A 34 -1.47 18.48 -9.49
N PHE A 35 -1.56 17.21 -9.95
CA PHE A 35 -0.46 16.23 -9.91
C PHE A 35 -0.28 15.56 -11.28
N PRO A 36 0.21 16.30 -12.28
CA PRO A 36 0.22 15.83 -13.67
C PRO A 36 1.30 14.79 -13.98
N THR A 37 2.26 14.56 -13.08
CA THR A 37 3.41 13.70 -13.37
C THR A 37 3.23 12.32 -12.76
N VAL A 38 3.17 11.27 -13.57
CA VAL A 38 3.25 9.89 -13.10
C VAL A 38 4.71 9.59 -12.75
N LEU A 39 5.01 9.41 -11.46
CA LEU A 39 6.35 9.11 -10.96
C LEU A 39 6.62 7.61 -10.89
N PHE A 40 5.59 6.80 -10.63
CA PHE A 40 5.69 5.35 -10.53
C PHE A 40 4.32 4.71 -10.78
N ARG A 41 4.34 3.51 -11.35
CA ARG A 41 3.15 2.66 -11.51
C ARG A 41 3.53 1.19 -11.48
N ASP A 42 2.74 0.37 -10.80
CA ASP A 42 2.84 -1.09 -10.83
C ASP A 42 1.46 -1.72 -10.57
N THR A 43 1.00 -2.52 -11.52
CA THR A 43 -0.27 -3.26 -11.46
C THR A 43 -0.08 -4.71 -11.00
N PHE A 44 1.16 -5.10 -10.71
CA PHE A 44 1.54 -6.48 -10.36
C PHE A 44 0.97 -7.57 -11.27
N SER A 45 0.63 -7.22 -12.52
CA SER A 45 0.09 -8.15 -13.55
C SER A 45 1.15 -9.14 -14.01
N ARG A 46 1.77 -9.82 -13.05
CA ARG A 46 2.78 -10.87 -13.21
C ARG A 46 2.71 -11.84 -12.05
N ALA A 47 3.31 -13.00 -12.21
CA ALA A 47 3.47 -14.00 -11.14
C ALA A 47 4.95 -14.20 -10.82
N ASP A 48 5.24 -14.80 -9.68
CA ASP A 48 6.58 -15.30 -9.37
C ASP A 48 7.05 -16.29 -10.45
N ALA A 49 8.23 -16.06 -11.00
CA ALA A 49 8.84 -16.99 -11.95
C ALA A 49 9.32 -18.27 -11.25
N ASP A 50 9.81 -18.11 -10.02
CA ASP A 50 10.21 -19.19 -9.11
C ASP A 50 9.49 -18.99 -7.77
N PRO A 51 8.73 -19.98 -7.28
CA PRO A 51 8.01 -19.87 -6.03
C PRO A 51 8.92 -19.71 -4.81
N GLU A 52 10.18 -20.15 -4.87
CA GLU A 52 11.13 -20.07 -3.77
C GLU A 52 11.98 -18.78 -3.79
N VAL A 53 12.06 -18.09 -4.95
CA VAL A 53 12.86 -16.89 -5.10
C VAL A 53 12.00 -15.64 -4.90
N GLU A 54 12.51 -14.68 -4.10
CA GLU A 54 11.84 -13.42 -3.85
C GLU A 54 12.30 -12.35 -4.85
N GLU A 55 11.56 -12.22 -5.94
CA GLU A 55 11.82 -11.26 -7.02
C GLU A 55 10.54 -10.48 -7.38
N PRO A 56 10.14 -9.49 -6.56
CA PRO A 56 8.91 -8.75 -6.84
C PRO A 56 8.96 -7.94 -8.14
N GLY A 57 10.13 -7.76 -8.75
CA GLY A 57 10.29 -7.05 -10.01
C GLY A 57 10.10 -5.54 -9.89
N ASN A 58 10.09 -4.84 -11.01
CA ASN A 58 9.85 -3.38 -11.13
C ASN A 58 10.61 -2.54 -10.10
N ASN A 59 11.85 -2.93 -9.78
CA ASN A 59 12.74 -2.30 -8.79
C ASN A 59 12.22 -2.28 -7.35
N TRP A 60 11.23 -3.08 -7.01
CA TRP A 60 10.86 -3.30 -5.61
C TRP A 60 11.98 -4.05 -4.88
N GLY A 61 12.38 -3.53 -3.72
CA GLY A 61 13.31 -4.20 -2.82
C GLY A 61 12.58 -4.74 -1.59
N THR A 62 13.19 -5.72 -0.92
CA THR A 62 12.65 -6.33 0.30
C THR A 62 13.69 -6.39 1.41
N ASN A 63 13.25 -6.64 2.64
CA ASN A 63 14.16 -6.85 3.77
C ASN A 63 14.31 -8.33 4.18
N SER A 64 13.79 -9.27 3.40
CA SER A 64 13.73 -10.70 3.75
C SER A 64 15.11 -11.30 3.99
N LYS A 65 16.09 -10.96 3.14
CA LYS A 65 17.47 -11.42 3.31
C LYS A 65 18.05 -11.04 4.69
N SER A 66 17.78 -9.83 5.17
CA SER A 66 18.38 -9.31 6.41
C SER A 66 17.52 -9.54 7.65
N ARG A 67 16.21 -9.78 7.49
CA ARG A 67 15.25 -9.82 8.60
C ARG A 67 14.49 -11.12 8.74
N ALA A 68 14.48 -11.96 7.68
CA ALA A 68 13.83 -13.27 7.69
C ALA A 68 14.81 -14.39 7.28
N ARG A 69 16.12 -14.18 7.43
CA ARG A 69 17.16 -15.17 7.08
C ARG A 69 17.08 -15.63 5.63
N GLY A 70 16.58 -14.79 4.73
CA GLY A 70 16.37 -15.11 3.31
C GLY A 70 15.05 -15.83 3.00
N VAL A 71 14.24 -16.15 4.01
CA VAL A 71 12.90 -16.73 3.77
C VAL A 71 12.05 -15.70 3.03
N LYS A 72 11.41 -16.13 1.93
CA LYS A 72 10.53 -15.32 1.10
C LYS A 72 9.33 -14.80 1.90
N GLN A 73 9.07 -13.51 1.79
CA GLN A 73 7.99 -12.81 2.47
C GLN A 73 7.09 -12.04 1.50
N VAL A 74 7.51 -11.91 0.24
CA VAL A 74 6.78 -11.18 -0.80
C VAL A 74 6.54 -12.11 -1.98
N PHE A 75 5.30 -12.23 -2.39
CA PHE A 75 4.82 -13.14 -3.42
C PHE A 75 4.01 -12.37 -4.45
N LEU A 76 4.17 -12.70 -5.73
CA LEU A 76 3.33 -12.20 -6.81
C LEU A 76 2.38 -13.31 -7.24
N ARG A 77 1.12 -13.17 -6.88
CA ARG A 77 0.07 -14.13 -7.21
C ARG A 77 -1.28 -13.43 -7.33
N ASP A 78 -2.20 -14.01 -8.07
CA ASP A 78 -3.54 -13.48 -8.30
C ASP A 78 -3.51 -12.03 -8.84
N ASN A 79 -2.49 -11.71 -9.68
CA ASN A 79 -2.21 -10.38 -10.21
C ASN A 79 -2.08 -9.29 -9.13
N ALA A 80 -1.52 -9.63 -7.97
CA ALA A 80 -1.29 -8.73 -6.86
C ALA A 80 -0.01 -9.09 -6.11
N MET A 81 0.47 -8.19 -5.28
CA MET A 81 1.54 -8.45 -4.33
C MET A 81 0.94 -8.92 -3.01
N PHE A 82 1.25 -10.14 -2.60
CA PHE A 82 0.97 -10.68 -1.27
C PHE A 82 2.21 -10.58 -0.40
N ILE A 83 2.07 -9.95 0.76
CA ILE A 83 3.14 -9.74 1.73
C ILE A 83 2.77 -10.51 3.00
N LYS A 84 3.66 -11.41 3.44
CA LYS A 84 3.47 -12.22 4.64
C LYS A 84 4.75 -12.29 5.46
N MET A 85 4.68 -11.87 6.72
CA MET A 85 5.81 -11.97 7.63
C MET A 85 6.11 -13.44 7.93
N ALA A 86 7.35 -13.84 7.73
CA ALA A 86 7.80 -15.20 8.05
C ALA A 86 7.97 -15.39 9.56
N ASP A 87 7.72 -16.59 10.07
CA ASP A 87 7.84 -16.91 11.50
C ASP A 87 9.25 -16.66 12.06
N VAL A 88 10.27 -16.82 11.23
CA VAL A 88 11.68 -16.58 11.60
C VAL A 88 12.09 -15.11 11.55
N ALA A 89 11.19 -14.22 11.11
CA ALA A 89 11.52 -12.81 10.95
C ALA A 89 11.62 -12.11 12.33
N ASP A 90 12.67 -11.33 12.49
CA ASP A 90 12.91 -10.51 13.69
C ASP A 90 12.34 -9.08 13.56
N HIS A 91 11.70 -8.77 12.44
CA HIS A 91 11.18 -7.45 12.09
C HIS A 91 10.04 -7.60 11.09
N GLY A 92 9.09 -6.67 11.12
CA GLY A 92 8.05 -6.59 10.10
C GLY A 92 8.60 -6.52 8.67
N VAL A 93 7.84 -7.00 7.72
CA VAL A 93 8.22 -6.97 6.31
C VAL A 93 8.30 -5.52 5.84
N SER A 94 9.32 -5.21 5.05
CA SER A 94 9.51 -3.91 4.43
C SER A 94 9.72 -4.10 2.94
N VAL A 95 8.73 -3.73 2.12
CA VAL A 95 8.82 -3.72 0.67
C VAL A 95 9.04 -2.28 0.22
N THR A 96 10.11 -2.02 -0.53
CA THR A 96 10.59 -0.66 -0.77
C THR A 96 10.59 -0.30 -2.25
N GLN A 97 10.14 0.91 -2.59
CA GLN A 97 10.28 1.50 -3.92
C GLN A 97 10.95 2.86 -3.81
N ASN A 98 12.00 3.07 -4.62
CA ASN A 98 12.67 4.34 -4.70
C ASN A 98 11.93 5.25 -5.67
N VAL A 99 11.47 6.39 -5.19
CA VAL A 99 10.76 7.40 -5.96
C VAL A 99 10.99 8.76 -5.32
N ASN A 100 11.28 9.78 -6.12
CA ASN A 100 11.57 11.13 -5.63
C ASN A 100 10.33 12.02 -5.80
N PHE A 101 9.93 12.67 -4.73
CA PHE A 101 8.84 13.67 -4.73
C PHE A 101 9.00 14.63 -3.55
N ASP A 102 8.27 15.75 -3.62
CA ASP A 102 7.98 16.63 -2.51
C ASP A 102 6.51 16.48 -2.10
N ASP A 103 5.61 17.08 -2.86
CA ASP A 103 4.18 16.81 -2.77
C ASP A 103 3.80 15.65 -3.70
N ALA A 104 2.91 14.78 -3.26
CA ALA A 104 2.51 13.62 -4.03
C ALA A 104 1.10 13.13 -3.68
N ILE A 105 0.50 12.39 -4.62
CA ILE A 105 -0.61 11.49 -4.36
C ILE A 105 -0.12 10.07 -4.59
N ILE A 106 -0.34 9.20 -3.61
CA ILE A 106 -0.04 7.76 -3.66
C ILE A 106 -1.37 7.03 -3.63
N ARG A 107 -1.65 6.24 -4.65
CA ARG A 107 -2.84 5.39 -4.76
C ARG A 107 -2.43 3.94 -4.77
N MET A 108 -3.27 3.09 -4.21
CA MET A 108 -3.14 1.63 -4.32
C MET A 108 -4.45 0.98 -3.90
N ARG A 109 -4.62 -0.27 -4.29
CA ARG A 109 -5.61 -1.14 -3.67
C ARG A 109 -4.95 -1.97 -2.60
N PHE A 110 -5.68 -2.27 -1.53
CA PHE A 110 -5.19 -3.14 -0.47
C PHE A 110 -6.31 -4.04 0.07
N LYS A 111 -5.90 -5.16 0.66
CA LYS A 111 -6.79 -6.09 1.33
C LYS A 111 -6.12 -6.59 2.60
N LEU A 112 -6.83 -6.57 3.72
CA LEU A 112 -6.37 -7.00 5.04
C LEU A 112 -7.35 -8.01 5.63
N GLY A 113 -6.83 -9.05 6.27
CA GLY A 113 -7.59 -9.94 7.15
C GLY A 113 -7.63 -9.44 8.59
N GLU A 114 -8.28 -10.20 9.45
CA GLU A 114 -8.37 -9.90 10.88
C GLU A 114 -6.99 -9.85 11.56
N GLY A 115 -6.71 -8.74 12.21
CA GLY A 115 -5.44 -8.51 12.93
C GLY A 115 -4.27 -8.09 12.04
N ASP A 116 -4.48 -7.95 10.74
CA ASP A 116 -3.46 -7.48 9.80
C ASP A 116 -3.29 -5.97 9.81
N ASP A 117 -2.21 -5.50 9.19
CA ASP A 117 -1.93 -4.08 9.06
C ASP A 117 -1.13 -3.75 7.79
N LEU A 118 -1.32 -2.55 7.29
CA LEU A 118 -0.52 -1.97 6.23
C LEU A 118 -0.06 -0.56 6.63
N GLY A 119 1.24 -0.35 6.70
CA GLY A 119 1.84 0.97 6.82
C GLY A 119 2.44 1.41 5.48
N VAL A 120 2.13 2.61 5.02
CA VAL A 120 2.81 3.23 3.87
C VAL A 120 3.81 4.26 4.39
N ASN A 121 5.03 3.81 4.64
CA ASN A 121 6.07 4.67 5.20
C ASN A 121 6.73 5.50 4.11
N ILE A 122 6.72 6.79 4.29
CA ILE A 122 7.41 7.77 3.44
C ILE A 122 8.78 8.04 4.06
N ALA A 123 9.83 8.01 3.24
CA ALA A 123 11.20 8.15 3.73
C ALA A 123 12.08 9.00 2.82
N ASP A 124 13.04 9.67 3.42
CA ASP A 124 14.21 10.20 2.74
C ASP A 124 15.47 9.47 3.22
N ILE A 125 16.04 8.63 2.35
CA ILE A 125 17.23 7.85 2.68
C ILE A 125 18.49 8.70 2.91
N LYS A 126 18.46 9.98 2.52
CA LYS A 126 19.54 10.95 2.75
C LYS A 126 19.38 11.73 4.04
N GLU A 127 18.19 11.72 4.67
CA GLU A 127 17.93 12.39 5.95
C GLU A 127 18.62 11.63 7.09
N LYS A 128 19.63 12.26 7.70
CA LYS A 128 20.47 11.66 8.73
C LYS A 128 20.04 11.95 10.17
N SER A 129 19.14 12.91 10.38
CA SER A 129 18.64 13.25 11.73
C SER A 129 17.66 12.22 12.27
N VAL A 130 17.19 11.30 11.43
CA VAL A 130 16.23 10.26 11.78
C VAL A 130 16.73 8.86 11.47
N HIS A 131 16.22 7.88 12.20
CA HIS A 131 16.54 6.49 11.94
C HIS A 131 16.02 6.04 10.57
N ALA A 132 16.88 5.47 9.75
CA ALA A 132 16.57 4.90 8.43
C ALA A 132 15.79 5.84 7.49
N GLY A 133 15.90 7.16 7.70
CA GLY A 133 15.25 8.17 6.86
C GLY A 133 13.72 8.26 7.01
N HIS A 134 13.13 7.75 8.07
CA HIS A 134 11.68 7.77 8.27
C HIS A 134 11.14 9.20 8.43
N ILE A 135 10.24 9.62 7.53
CA ILE A 135 9.62 10.94 7.53
C ILE A 135 8.21 10.88 8.15
N CYS A 136 7.29 10.18 7.53
CA CYS A 136 5.91 10.04 8.01
C CYS A 136 5.32 8.70 7.58
N MET A 137 4.16 8.33 8.15
CA MET A 137 3.54 7.05 7.84
C MET A 137 2.05 7.02 8.24
N PRO A 138 1.11 6.82 7.32
CA PRO A 138 -0.20 6.28 7.66
C PRO A 138 -0.06 4.77 7.90
N ARG A 139 -0.74 4.26 8.93
CA ARG A 139 -0.89 2.82 9.21
C ARG A 139 -2.35 2.46 9.32
N ILE A 140 -2.78 1.54 8.49
CA ILE A 140 -4.16 1.10 8.34
C ILE A 140 -4.31 -0.27 9.01
N ARG A 141 -5.41 -0.43 9.77
CA ARG A 141 -5.97 -1.68 10.27
C ARG A 141 -7.47 -1.64 10.02
N LEU A 142 -8.16 -2.75 10.08
CA LEU A 142 -9.62 -2.77 9.85
C LEU A 142 -10.37 -1.76 10.74
N GLY A 143 -9.98 -1.61 12.00
CA GLY A 143 -10.63 -0.73 12.97
C GLY A 143 -9.98 0.64 13.17
N SER A 144 -8.89 0.98 12.50
CA SER A 144 -8.21 2.27 12.74
C SER A 144 -7.21 2.66 11.66
N LEU A 145 -7.17 3.96 11.38
CA LEU A 145 -6.06 4.64 10.71
C LEU A 145 -5.23 5.40 11.75
N GLU A 146 -3.91 5.34 11.66
CA GLU A 146 -3.00 6.12 12.46
C GLU A 146 -2.04 6.87 11.53
N ILE A 147 -2.00 8.20 11.61
CA ILE A 147 -1.07 9.05 10.85
C ILE A 147 0.01 9.55 11.79
N ARG A 148 1.28 9.37 11.42
CA ARG A 148 2.43 9.72 12.25
C ARG A 148 3.42 10.62 11.53
N ASP A 149 3.83 11.69 12.18
CA ASP A 149 5.08 12.37 11.90
C ASP A 149 6.21 11.60 12.61
N LEU A 150 6.98 10.87 11.82
CA LEU A 150 8.10 10.08 12.34
C LEU A 150 9.37 10.93 12.46
N LYS A 151 9.52 11.95 11.58
CA LYS A 151 10.73 12.77 11.50
C LYS A 151 10.94 13.59 12.77
N THR A 152 9.93 14.34 13.19
CA THR A 152 10.03 15.16 14.41
C THR A 152 9.53 14.42 15.65
N GLY A 153 9.02 13.19 15.46
CA GLY A 153 8.52 12.30 16.49
C GLY A 153 9.50 11.17 16.85
N ARG A 154 8.97 9.95 16.85
CA ARG A 154 9.66 8.78 17.41
C ARG A 154 10.89 8.28 16.65
N MET A 155 11.09 8.70 15.39
CA MET A 155 12.27 8.30 14.61
C MET A 155 13.40 9.32 14.68
N ARG A 156 13.20 10.48 15.29
CA ARG A 156 14.27 11.40 15.65
C ARG A 156 15.30 10.67 16.52
N LEU A 157 16.57 10.74 16.17
CA LEU A 157 17.62 9.87 16.75
C LEU A 157 17.68 9.96 18.28
N ASP A 158 17.69 11.18 18.83
CA ASP A 158 17.76 11.40 20.26
C ASP A 158 16.55 10.84 21.04
N VAL A 159 15.33 11.01 20.50
CA VAL A 159 14.09 10.46 21.08
C VAL A 159 14.10 8.93 21.00
N ARG A 160 14.49 8.40 19.84
CA ARG A 160 14.58 6.96 19.61
C ARG A 160 15.59 6.28 20.54
N ASP A 161 16.75 6.90 20.74
CA ASP A 161 17.79 6.35 21.62
C ASP A 161 17.34 6.36 23.09
N ARG A 162 16.67 7.44 23.53
CA ARG A 162 16.03 7.47 24.85
C ARG A 162 14.93 6.41 24.98
N ALA A 163 14.13 6.20 23.92
CA ALA A 163 13.08 5.18 23.92
C ALA A 163 13.64 3.76 24.05
N LYS A 164 14.69 3.43 23.28
CA LYS A 164 15.38 2.14 23.35
C LYS A 164 15.98 1.89 24.72
N ALA A 165 16.57 2.92 25.33
CA ALA A 165 17.12 2.87 26.68
C ALA A 165 16.04 2.89 27.79
N LYS A 166 14.74 2.92 27.44
CA LYS A 166 13.61 3.08 28.38
C LYS A 166 13.70 4.35 29.24
N ARG A 167 14.31 5.42 28.69
CA ARG A 167 14.57 6.70 29.39
C ARG A 167 13.80 7.89 28.80
N LEU A 168 12.65 7.64 28.14
CA LEU A 168 11.79 8.74 27.68
C LEU A 168 11.37 9.62 28.86
N THR A 169 11.60 10.93 28.70
CA THR A 169 11.18 11.94 29.66
C THR A 169 9.67 12.22 29.57
N PRO A 170 9.04 12.89 30.56
CA PRO A 170 7.67 13.38 30.44
C PRO A 170 7.49 14.31 29.24
N ALA A 171 8.48 15.16 28.92
CA ALA A 171 8.47 16.04 27.76
C ALA A 171 8.49 15.24 26.44
N ASP A 172 9.30 14.19 26.34
CA ASP A 172 9.30 13.31 25.16
C ASP A 172 7.93 12.66 24.97
N ARG A 173 7.32 12.14 26.04
CA ARG A 173 5.98 11.51 25.95
C ARG A 173 4.90 12.53 25.53
N LYS A 174 4.98 13.76 26.01
CA LYS A 174 4.08 14.85 25.60
C LYS A 174 4.28 15.18 24.12
N LEU A 175 5.53 15.33 23.69
CA LEU A 175 5.88 15.57 22.28
C LEU A 175 5.33 14.45 21.39
N LEU A 176 5.60 13.19 21.70
CA LEU A 176 5.19 12.06 20.87
C LEU A 176 3.67 12.00 20.65
N LYS A 177 2.88 12.38 21.65
CA LYS A 177 1.42 12.48 21.53
C LYS A 177 0.96 13.52 20.52
N THR A 178 1.73 14.59 20.30
CA THR A 178 1.42 15.63 19.28
C THR A 178 1.91 15.27 17.89
N LYS A 179 2.65 14.16 17.74
CA LYS A 179 3.26 13.71 16.47
C LYS A 179 2.52 12.54 15.85
N GLU A 180 1.39 12.19 16.38
CA GLU A 180 0.53 11.14 15.83
C GLU A 180 -0.94 11.44 16.10
N GLN A 181 -1.80 11.00 15.19
CA GLN A 181 -3.24 11.06 15.34
C GLN A 181 -3.86 9.76 14.87
N ARG A 182 -4.90 9.32 15.61
CA ARG A 182 -5.63 8.11 15.31
C ARG A 182 -7.08 8.43 14.97
N PHE A 183 -7.58 7.75 13.94
CA PHE A 183 -8.95 7.87 13.43
C PHE A 183 -9.61 6.50 13.48
N PRO A 184 -10.89 6.40 13.88
CA PRO A 184 -11.63 5.16 13.82
C PRO A 184 -11.91 4.77 12.37
N LEU A 185 -11.86 3.48 12.07
CA LEU A 185 -12.30 2.88 10.81
C LEU A 185 -13.26 1.72 11.10
N ALA A 186 -13.99 1.32 10.07
CA ALA A 186 -14.79 0.11 10.06
C ALA A 186 -14.71 -0.50 8.66
N LEU A 187 -13.55 -1.10 8.36
CA LEU A 187 -13.29 -1.76 7.09
C LEU A 187 -13.70 -3.23 7.19
N GLU A 188 -14.18 -3.77 6.08
CA GLU A 188 -14.51 -5.18 5.96
C GLU A 188 -13.25 -6.01 5.75
N ALA A 189 -13.11 -7.12 6.46
CA ALA A 189 -11.99 -8.03 6.32
C ALA A 189 -12.03 -8.77 4.98
N ASP A 190 -10.87 -9.06 4.40
CA ASP A 190 -10.70 -9.84 3.16
C ASP A 190 -11.37 -9.23 1.92
N VAL A 191 -11.69 -7.93 1.98
CA VAL A 191 -12.24 -7.14 0.88
C VAL A 191 -11.17 -6.18 0.35
N TRP A 192 -11.14 -5.97 -0.95
CA TRP A 192 -10.30 -4.96 -1.58
C TRP A 192 -10.85 -3.55 -1.33
N HIS A 193 -9.99 -2.67 -0.83
CA HIS A 193 -10.25 -1.26 -0.59
C HIS A 193 -9.32 -0.39 -1.44
N ASP A 194 -9.82 0.75 -1.91
CA ASP A 194 -9.04 1.77 -2.58
C ASP A 194 -8.43 2.71 -1.55
N LEU A 195 -7.12 2.89 -1.59
CA LEU A 195 -6.36 3.81 -0.73
C LEU A 195 -5.82 4.97 -1.55
N GLU A 196 -6.04 6.19 -1.07
CA GLU A 196 -5.37 7.39 -1.57
C GLU A 196 -4.72 8.13 -0.39
N ILE A 197 -3.43 8.43 -0.53
CA ILE A 197 -2.65 9.23 0.41
C ILE A 197 -2.21 10.48 -0.33
N GLN A 198 -2.69 11.64 0.09
CA GLN A 198 -2.26 12.93 -0.44
C GLN A 198 -1.31 13.61 0.54
N LEU A 199 -0.16 14.04 0.04
CA LEU A 199 0.87 14.78 0.76
C LEU A 199 1.02 16.15 0.12
N VAL A 200 0.67 17.22 0.85
CA VAL A 200 0.80 18.61 0.40
C VAL A 200 1.35 19.45 1.54
N GLY A 201 2.54 19.99 1.35
CA GLY A 201 3.24 20.70 2.40
C GLY A 201 3.40 19.84 3.66
N ASP A 202 2.94 20.32 4.79
CA ASP A 202 3.01 19.62 6.09
C ASP A 202 1.77 18.75 6.42
N THR A 203 0.86 18.58 5.46
CA THR A 203 -0.42 17.91 5.64
C THR A 203 -0.48 16.59 4.88
N MET A 204 -0.92 15.54 5.58
CA MET A 204 -1.28 14.25 5.00
C MET A 204 -2.79 14.03 5.13
N GLN A 205 -3.46 13.81 3.99
CA GLN A 205 -4.83 13.31 3.93
C GLN A 205 -4.81 11.84 3.49
N VAL A 206 -5.66 11.03 4.11
CA VAL A 206 -5.87 9.64 3.73
C VAL A 206 -7.33 9.44 3.41
N ARG A 207 -7.60 8.89 2.21
CA ARG A 207 -8.94 8.48 1.79
C ARG A 207 -8.95 6.97 1.60
N ILE A 208 -10.05 6.35 1.99
CA ILE A 208 -10.32 4.93 1.74
C ILE A 208 -11.70 4.84 1.09
N ASP A 209 -11.79 4.13 -0.04
CA ASP A 209 -12.99 4.01 -0.85
C ASP A 209 -13.62 5.39 -1.17
N GLY A 210 -12.76 6.36 -1.53
CA GLY A 210 -13.14 7.74 -1.84
C GLY A 210 -13.53 8.61 -0.65
N LYS A 211 -13.67 8.06 0.56
CA LYS A 211 -14.07 8.80 1.77
C LYS A 211 -12.83 9.25 2.56
N LEU A 212 -12.87 10.50 3.08
CA LEU A 212 -11.81 10.98 3.97
C LEU A 212 -11.80 10.13 5.26
N ALA A 213 -10.73 9.36 5.45
CA ALA A 213 -10.49 8.50 6.60
C ALA A 213 -9.75 9.24 7.73
N GLY A 214 -8.91 10.21 7.37
CA GLY A 214 -8.19 11.05 8.33
C GLY A 214 -7.31 12.08 7.66
N GLU A 215 -7.02 13.15 8.41
CA GLU A 215 -6.13 14.23 8.03
C GLU A 215 -5.27 14.63 9.22
N PHE A 216 -3.99 14.84 9.00
CA PHE A 216 -3.07 15.29 10.04
C PHE A 216 -1.97 16.16 9.47
N SER A 217 -1.71 17.30 10.13
CA SER A 217 -0.65 18.24 9.78
C SER A 217 0.43 18.23 10.84
N SER A 218 1.68 18.12 10.42
CA SER A 218 2.86 18.21 11.29
C SER A 218 4.10 18.57 10.49
N GLU A 219 4.96 19.39 11.05
CA GLU A 219 6.16 19.94 10.40
C GLU A 219 7.06 18.87 9.75
N GLY A 220 7.15 17.68 10.32
CA GLY A 220 7.97 16.60 9.77
C GLY A 220 7.42 16.03 8.47
N ILE A 221 6.10 16.06 8.26
CA ILE A 221 5.45 15.63 7.01
C ILE A 221 5.89 16.56 5.87
N GLY A 222 6.06 17.87 6.14
CA GLY A 222 6.53 18.88 5.20
C GLY A 222 8.00 18.79 4.83
N HIS A 223 8.67 17.66 5.11
CA HIS A 223 10.05 17.47 4.65
C HIS A 223 10.16 17.61 3.13
N PRO A 224 11.04 18.53 2.61
CA PRO A 224 10.97 18.96 1.20
C PRO A 224 11.39 17.89 0.19
N THR A 225 12.00 16.81 0.64
CA THR A 225 12.43 15.72 -0.25
C THR A 225 12.07 14.36 0.33
N LYS A 226 11.30 13.61 -0.43
CA LYS A 226 10.94 12.23 -0.11
C LYS A 226 11.52 11.36 -1.23
N ARG A 227 12.22 10.28 -0.89
CA ARG A 227 13.00 9.48 -1.86
C ARG A 227 12.64 8.01 -1.88
N ARG A 228 11.70 7.60 -1.03
CA ARG A 228 11.30 6.19 -0.93
C ARG A 228 9.94 6.04 -0.29
N ILE A 229 9.15 5.14 -0.80
CA ILE A 229 8.03 4.55 -0.05
C ILE A 229 8.43 3.16 0.46
N ARG A 230 7.82 2.74 1.59
CA ARG A 230 7.92 1.37 2.12
C ARG A 230 6.54 0.88 2.51
N LEU A 231 6.15 -0.25 1.96
CA LEU A 231 5.02 -1.01 2.48
C LEU A 231 5.53 -1.78 3.71
N ALA A 232 4.98 -1.46 4.87
CA ALA A 232 5.41 -1.99 6.17
C ALA A 232 4.30 -2.87 6.76
N VAL A 233 4.53 -4.17 6.81
CA VAL A 233 3.54 -5.18 7.19
C VAL A 233 4.07 -6.00 8.36
N ASN A 234 3.25 -6.18 9.42
CA ASN A 234 3.66 -6.96 10.61
C ASN A 234 3.06 -8.37 10.64
N ARG A 235 2.10 -8.67 9.79
CA ARG A 235 1.51 -10.00 9.61
C ARG A 235 1.33 -10.27 8.12
N GLU A 236 0.17 -9.93 7.57
CA GLU A 236 -0.15 -10.13 6.16
C GLU A 236 -0.77 -8.86 5.56
N ALA A 237 -0.62 -8.69 4.27
CA ALA A 237 -1.33 -7.69 3.47
C ALA A 237 -1.28 -8.05 1.99
N TRP A 238 -2.33 -7.71 1.26
CA TRP A 238 -2.34 -7.69 -0.19
C TRP A 238 -2.30 -6.26 -0.67
N VAL A 239 -1.54 -6.01 -1.73
CA VAL A 239 -1.41 -4.69 -2.36
C VAL A 239 -1.45 -4.85 -3.87
N ASP A 240 -2.15 -3.95 -4.54
CA ASP A 240 -2.30 -3.93 -5.98
C ASP A 240 -2.41 -2.49 -6.50
N ASP A 241 -2.27 -2.30 -7.82
CA ASP A 241 -2.50 -1.04 -8.52
C ASP A 241 -1.79 0.18 -7.87
N VAL A 242 -0.50 0.05 -7.55
CA VAL A 242 0.26 1.15 -6.95
C VAL A 242 0.55 2.23 -8.00
N GLU A 243 0.12 3.45 -7.73
CA GLU A 243 0.41 4.63 -8.54
C GLU A 243 0.93 5.77 -7.64
N ILE A 244 1.93 6.50 -8.12
CA ILE A 244 2.47 7.68 -7.44
C ILE A 244 2.51 8.82 -8.44
N PHE A 245 1.84 9.91 -8.07
CA PHE A 245 1.78 11.13 -8.86
C PHE A 245 2.48 12.26 -8.11
N GLY A 246 3.24 13.08 -8.83
CA GLY A 246 3.91 14.27 -8.31
C GLY A 246 3.46 15.54 -9.03
N ARG A 247 3.75 16.67 -8.40
CA ARG A 247 3.64 17.97 -9.04
C ARG A 247 4.80 18.24 -9.97
#